data_be98ddd123e4bd3504a378a53408db76
#
_entry.id   be98ddd123e4bd3504a378a53408db76
#
_cell.length_a   1.000
_cell.length_b   1.000
_cell.length_c   1.000
_cell.angle_alpha   90.00
_cell.angle_beta   90.00
_cell.angle_gamma   90.00
#
_symmetry.space_group_name_H-M   'P 1'
#
loop_
_entity.id
_entity.type
_entity.pdbx_description
1 polymer ?
#
loop_
_entity_poly.entity_id
_entity_poly.type
_entity_poly.pdbx_seq_one_letter_code
_entity_poly.pdbx_strand_id
1 'polypeptide(L)'
;MWTLLLVPLLLVFNDFMKLPIDRLYFNNPRRILMGMQNTLLDLLFYQSDYSIHDYPGLWLVKLHYNKIRQEFEKVSRTTKKHLFHEADQWFDKNDSYYFYKAEDFPFLNNLIDQIPIIHKETALFAVVDGPLIIPPHRAESNSLLRYHLTIESGGDCTLYTEKGPHEHREGEDFLFDHSRYHEVMKTGNGRRVVLILDVKRI
;
A
#
# COMPACT_ATOMS: atom_id res chain seq x y z
N MET A 1 -18.73 34.27 -12.80
CA MET A 1 -19.41 33.17 -12.09
C MET A 1 -19.07 31.77 -12.66
N TRP A 2 -19.03 31.57 -13.97
CA TRP A 2 -18.71 30.30 -14.63
C TRP A 2 -17.26 29.83 -14.42
N THR A 3 -16.31 30.76 -14.28
CA THR A 3 -14.89 30.45 -14.02
C THR A 3 -14.63 29.76 -12.68
N LEU A 4 -15.45 30.02 -11.66
CA LEU A 4 -15.35 29.39 -10.33
C LEU A 4 -15.77 27.90 -10.33
N LEU A 5 -16.62 27.49 -11.27
CA LEU A 5 -17.04 26.10 -11.43
C LEU A 5 -16.10 25.30 -12.33
N LEU A 6 -15.34 25.97 -13.20
CA LEU A 6 -14.42 25.33 -14.14
C LEU A 6 -13.20 24.72 -13.42
N VAL A 7 -12.71 25.38 -12.37
CA VAL A 7 -11.51 24.89 -11.65
C VAL A 7 -11.76 23.54 -10.97
N PRO A 8 -12.81 23.36 -10.13
CA PRO A 8 -13.11 22.06 -9.56
C PRO A 8 -13.31 20.95 -10.60
N LEU A 9 -13.98 21.25 -11.71
CA LEU A 9 -14.18 20.30 -12.80
C LEU A 9 -12.88 19.86 -13.44
N LEU A 10 -11.95 20.78 -13.68
CA LEU A 10 -10.64 20.46 -14.23
C LEU A 10 -9.80 19.63 -13.28
N LEU A 11 -9.87 19.89 -11.97
CA LEU A 11 -9.15 19.09 -10.96
C LEU A 11 -9.67 17.65 -10.93
N VAL A 12 -10.99 17.46 -10.92
CA VAL A 12 -11.61 16.13 -10.95
C VAL A 12 -11.29 15.40 -12.25
N PHE A 13 -11.40 16.09 -13.39
CA PHE A 13 -11.10 15.52 -14.69
C PHE A 13 -9.63 15.11 -14.81
N ASN A 14 -8.72 15.90 -14.26
CA ASN A 14 -7.30 15.57 -14.24
C ASN A 14 -7.02 14.28 -13.45
N ASP A 15 -7.62 14.10 -12.26
CA ASP A 15 -7.48 12.84 -11.50
C ASP A 15 -8.09 11.66 -12.24
N PHE A 16 -9.27 11.84 -12.82
CA PHE A 16 -9.96 10.81 -13.61
C PHE A 16 -9.12 10.36 -14.82
N MET A 17 -8.52 11.29 -15.56
CA MET A 17 -7.74 11.00 -16.78
C MET A 17 -6.39 10.32 -16.53
N LYS A 18 -5.88 10.35 -15.30
CA LYS A 18 -4.64 9.64 -14.92
C LYS A 18 -4.81 8.11 -14.83
N LEU A 19 -6.01 7.62 -14.97
CA LEU A 19 -6.39 6.26 -14.67
C LEU A 19 -6.94 5.58 -15.93
N PRO A 20 -6.79 4.26 -16.08
CA PRO A 20 -7.66 3.49 -16.96
C PRO A 20 -9.10 3.82 -16.60
N ILE A 21 -10.01 3.84 -17.57
CA ILE A 21 -11.40 4.27 -17.36
C ILE A 21 -12.01 3.56 -16.15
N ASP A 22 -12.11 4.29 -15.04
CA ASP A 22 -12.75 3.79 -13.83
C ASP A 22 -14.26 4.11 -13.91
N ARG A 23 -15.04 3.12 -14.32
CA ARG A 23 -16.50 3.26 -14.47
C ARG A 23 -17.21 3.61 -13.15
N LEU A 24 -16.57 3.32 -12.01
CA LEU A 24 -17.14 3.57 -10.69
C LEU A 24 -16.74 4.95 -10.13
N TYR A 25 -15.86 5.69 -10.81
CA TYR A 25 -15.33 6.96 -10.34
C TYR A 25 -16.45 7.97 -9.99
N PHE A 26 -17.42 8.11 -10.86
CA PHE A 26 -18.54 9.05 -10.70
C PHE A 26 -19.70 8.50 -9.87
N ASN A 27 -19.70 7.21 -9.53
CA ASN A 27 -20.75 6.61 -8.71
C ASN A 27 -20.55 6.86 -7.20
N ASN A 28 -19.36 7.31 -6.80
CA ASN A 28 -19.04 7.60 -5.41
C ASN A 28 -18.69 9.10 -5.25
N PRO A 29 -19.59 9.93 -4.65
CA PRO A 29 -19.32 11.36 -4.43
C PRO A 29 -18.02 11.64 -3.68
N ARG A 30 -17.62 10.73 -2.78
CA ARG A 30 -16.36 10.84 -2.04
C ARG A 30 -15.15 10.77 -2.99
N ARG A 31 -15.18 9.92 -4.01
CA ARG A 31 -14.11 9.85 -5.03
C ARG A 31 -13.95 11.15 -5.80
N ILE A 32 -15.05 11.83 -6.12
CA ILE A 32 -15.01 13.13 -6.79
C ILE A 32 -14.29 14.18 -5.92
N LEU A 33 -14.64 14.23 -4.63
CA LEU A 33 -13.97 15.13 -3.67
C LEU A 33 -12.50 14.78 -3.50
N MET A 34 -12.18 13.49 -3.38
CA MET A 34 -10.80 13.01 -3.31
C MET A 34 -10.03 13.32 -4.60
N GLY A 35 -10.66 13.27 -5.77
CA GLY A 35 -10.05 13.62 -7.05
C GLY A 35 -9.55 15.06 -7.11
N MET A 36 -10.29 16.02 -6.56
CA MET A 36 -9.81 17.40 -6.41
C MET A 36 -8.58 17.48 -5.51
N GLN A 37 -8.64 16.82 -4.34
CA GLN A 37 -7.51 16.76 -3.40
C GLN A 37 -6.30 16.08 -4.04
N ASN A 38 -6.48 14.95 -4.71
CA ASN A 38 -5.42 14.21 -5.38
C ASN A 38 -4.70 15.07 -6.41
N THR A 39 -5.44 15.81 -7.24
CA THR A 39 -4.83 16.70 -8.23
C THR A 39 -4.04 17.82 -7.57
N LEU A 40 -4.57 18.43 -6.49
CA LEU A 40 -3.84 19.49 -5.77
C LEU A 40 -2.56 18.95 -5.11
N LEU A 41 -2.62 17.77 -4.49
CA LEU A 41 -1.45 17.15 -3.90
C LEU A 41 -0.40 16.77 -4.95
N ASP A 42 -0.83 16.26 -6.12
CA ASP A 42 0.10 15.97 -7.22
C ASP A 42 0.77 17.24 -7.75
N LEU A 43 0.05 18.35 -7.86
CA LEU A 43 0.65 19.63 -8.27
C LEU A 43 1.69 20.16 -7.29
N LEU A 44 1.56 19.83 -6.00
CA LEU A 44 2.44 20.33 -4.94
C LEU A 44 3.58 19.35 -4.61
N PHE A 45 3.32 18.05 -4.67
CA PHE A 45 4.20 17.02 -4.10
C PHE A 45 4.48 15.85 -5.05
N TYR A 46 4.07 15.92 -6.33
CA TYR A 46 4.37 14.85 -7.29
C TYR A 46 5.88 14.72 -7.47
N GLN A 47 6.36 13.50 -7.35
CA GLN A 47 7.73 13.12 -7.66
C GLN A 47 7.70 12.01 -8.72
N SER A 48 8.65 12.08 -9.64
CA SER A 48 8.78 11.03 -10.68
C SER A 48 9.23 9.69 -10.10
N ASP A 49 9.89 9.72 -8.94
CA ASP A 49 10.33 8.55 -8.19
C ASP A 49 10.32 8.87 -6.69
N TYR A 50 10.12 7.85 -5.85
CA TYR A 50 10.09 7.96 -4.40
C TYR A 50 11.23 7.17 -3.79
N SER A 51 12.23 7.88 -3.26
CA SER A 51 13.35 7.25 -2.56
C SER A 51 13.05 7.13 -1.07
N ILE A 52 13.28 5.94 -0.50
CA ILE A 52 13.15 5.70 0.95
C ILE A 52 14.05 6.66 1.76
N HIS A 53 15.19 7.07 1.18
CA HIS A 53 16.13 7.98 1.83
C HIS A 53 15.59 9.39 2.04
N ASP A 54 14.60 9.81 1.26
CA ASP A 54 13.97 11.11 1.39
C ASP A 54 12.97 11.15 2.55
N TYR A 55 12.62 9.98 3.13
CA TYR A 55 11.61 9.83 4.17
C TYR A 55 12.25 9.60 5.54
N PRO A 56 12.24 10.61 6.45
CA PRO A 56 12.96 10.55 7.72
C PRO A 56 12.58 9.35 8.58
N GLY A 57 13.57 8.55 8.95
CA GLY A 57 13.42 7.39 9.81
C GLY A 57 12.91 6.12 9.11
N LEU A 58 12.41 6.18 7.87
CA LEU A 58 11.85 4.99 7.19
C LEU A 58 12.89 3.89 6.98
N TRP A 59 14.17 4.25 6.77
CA TRP A 59 15.29 3.33 6.67
C TRP A 59 15.50 2.45 7.92
N LEU A 60 15.01 2.90 9.10
CA LEU A 60 15.07 2.11 10.34
C LEU A 60 14.28 0.81 10.21
N VAL A 61 13.21 0.79 9.44
CA VAL A 61 12.39 -0.42 9.24
C VAL A 61 13.24 -1.51 8.59
N LYS A 62 13.94 -1.20 7.50
CA LYS A 62 14.85 -2.15 6.84
C LYS A 62 16.02 -2.54 7.73
N LEU A 63 16.60 -1.60 8.46
CA LEU A 63 17.71 -1.86 9.40
C LEU A 63 17.33 -2.93 10.43
N HIS A 64 16.08 -2.96 10.84
CA HIS A 64 15.58 -3.92 11.83
C HIS A 64 14.91 -5.16 11.21
N TYR A 65 15.10 -5.42 9.92
CA TYR A 65 14.50 -6.54 9.18
C TYR A 65 14.56 -7.87 9.95
N ASN A 66 15.75 -8.28 10.42
CA ASN A 66 15.92 -9.56 11.11
C ASN A 66 15.08 -9.66 12.40
N LYS A 67 14.96 -8.58 13.16
CA LYS A 67 14.13 -8.56 14.37
C LYS A 67 12.65 -8.59 14.04
N ILE A 68 12.21 -7.85 13.02
CA ILE A 68 10.82 -7.84 12.53
C ILE A 68 10.45 -9.25 12.05
N ARG A 69 11.32 -9.90 11.26
CA ARG A 69 11.11 -11.27 10.79
C ARG A 69 10.98 -12.27 11.94
N GLN A 70 11.90 -12.24 12.89
CA GLN A 70 11.87 -13.13 14.08
C GLN A 70 10.60 -12.92 14.90
N GLU A 71 10.19 -11.67 15.11
CA GLU A 71 8.95 -11.35 15.80
C GLU A 71 7.75 -11.88 15.02
N PHE A 72 7.69 -11.67 13.70
CA PHE A 72 6.62 -12.18 12.86
C PHE A 72 6.52 -13.71 12.95
N GLU A 73 7.62 -14.44 12.81
CA GLU A 73 7.64 -15.91 12.91
C GLU A 73 7.11 -16.43 14.26
N LYS A 74 7.39 -15.71 15.34
CA LYS A 74 6.96 -16.09 16.69
C LYS A 74 5.51 -15.70 16.95
N VAL A 75 5.15 -14.45 16.73
CA VAL A 75 3.87 -13.86 17.15
C VAL A 75 2.73 -14.28 16.25
N SER A 76 2.94 -14.38 14.93
CA SER A 76 1.90 -14.76 13.96
C SER A 76 1.27 -16.15 14.22
N ARG A 77 1.96 -17.02 14.95
CA ARG A 77 1.44 -18.38 15.30
C ARG A 77 0.24 -18.34 16.26
N THR A 78 0.16 -17.30 17.08
CA THR A 78 -0.86 -17.14 18.13
C THR A 78 -1.77 -15.94 17.87
N THR A 79 -1.43 -15.09 16.92
CA THR A 79 -2.20 -13.89 16.58
C THR A 79 -3.36 -14.23 15.64
N LYS A 80 -4.48 -13.53 15.82
CA LYS A 80 -5.64 -13.69 14.97
C LYS A 80 -5.36 -13.22 13.54
N LYS A 81 -5.69 -14.07 12.57
CA LYS A 81 -5.73 -13.71 11.15
C LYS A 81 -6.98 -12.91 10.85
N HIS A 82 -6.85 -11.90 9.99
CA HIS A 82 -7.95 -11.13 9.42
C HIS A 82 -7.99 -11.36 7.91
N LEU A 83 -9.12 -11.77 7.37
CA LEU A 83 -9.26 -12.03 5.93
C LEU A 83 -9.51 -10.72 5.19
N PHE A 84 -8.82 -10.49 4.07
CA PHE A 84 -8.99 -9.24 3.32
C PHE A 84 -10.41 -9.09 2.77
N HIS A 85 -11.05 -10.16 2.29
CA HIS A 85 -12.42 -10.10 1.78
C HIS A 85 -13.48 -9.80 2.88
N GLU A 86 -13.15 -10.01 4.16
CA GLU A 86 -14.02 -9.61 5.28
C GLU A 86 -13.79 -8.15 5.68
N ALA A 87 -12.56 -7.65 5.50
CA ALA A 87 -12.20 -6.28 5.82
C ALA A 87 -12.59 -5.31 4.70
N ASP A 88 -12.54 -5.75 3.45
CA ASP A 88 -12.89 -4.95 2.27
C ASP A 88 -13.63 -5.81 1.24
N GLN A 89 -14.89 -5.45 0.95
CA GLN A 89 -15.78 -6.14 0.01
C GLN A 89 -15.28 -6.10 -1.45
N TRP A 90 -14.27 -5.32 -1.74
CA TRP A 90 -13.64 -5.26 -3.06
C TRP A 90 -12.88 -6.55 -3.39
N PHE A 91 -12.39 -7.27 -2.38
CA PHE A 91 -11.66 -8.52 -2.59
C PHE A 91 -12.61 -9.71 -2.71
N ASP A 92 -12.39 -10.56 -3.71
CA ASP A 92 -13.07 -11.85 -3.83
C ASP A 92 -12.78 -12.73 -2.60
N LYS A 93 -13.74 -13.58 -2.26
CA LYS A 93 -13.60 -14.51 -1.15
C LYS A 93 -12.42 -15.44 -1.37
N ASN A 94 -11.36 -15.23 -0.59
CA ASN A 94 -10.13 -16.01 -0.67
C ASN A 94 -9.44 -16.07 0.71
N ASP A 95 -9.41 -17.26 1.31
CA ASP A 95 -8.82 -17.49 2.63
C ASP A 95 -7.28 -17.55 2.58
N SER A 96 -6.69 -17.61 1.38
CA SER A 96 -5.22 -17.55 1.19
C SER A 96 -4.68 -16.12 1.26
N TYR A 97 -5.55 -15.09 1.26
CA TYR A 97 -5.16 -13.70 1.36
C TYR A 97 -5.67 -13.09 2.66
N TYR A 98 -4.75 -12.90 3.61
CA TYR A 98 -5.05 -12.43 4.96
C TYR A 98 -3.97 -11.51 5.50
N PHE A 99 -4.25 -10.87 6.64
CA PHE A 99 -3.30 -9.98 7.27
C PHE A 99 -3.28 -10.12 8.80
N TYR A 100 -2.21 -9.62 9.39
CA TYR A 100 -2.07 -9.36 10.81
C TYR A 100 -1.84 -7.87 11.02
N LYS A 101 -2.47 -7.28 12.02
CA LYS A 101 -2.26 -5.87 12.35
C LYS A 101 -0.89 -5.67 13.01
N ALA A 102 -0.20 -4.58 12.68
CA ALA A 102 1.11 -4.30 13.27
C ALA A 102 1.05 -4.06 14.78
N GLU A 103 -0.10 -3.60 15.31
CA GLU A 103 -0.31 -3.39 16.74
C GLU A 103 -0.17 -4.67 17.59
N ASP A 104 -0.35 -5.84 17.00
CA ASP A 104 -0.20 -7.14 17.65
C ASP A 104 1.27 -7.57 17.81
N PHE A 105 2.22 -6.82 17.23
CA PHE A 105 3.65 -7.11 17.22
C PHE A 105 4.40 -6.04 18.04
N PRO A 106 4.73 -6.30 19.31
CA PRO A 106 5.23 -5.28 20.23
C PRO A 106 6.50 -4.58 19.77
N PHE A 107 7.48 -5.30 19.20
CA PHE A 107 8.70 -4.69 18.72
C PHE A 107 8.42 -3.77 17.51
N LEU A 108 7.68 -4.27 16.51
CA LEU A 108 7.32 -3.49 15.34
C LEU A 108 6.48 -2.27 15.72
N ASN A 109 5.51 -2.43 16.62
CA ASN A 109 4.68 -1.33 17.08
C ASN A 109 5.50 -0.22 17.75
N ASN A 110 6.45 -0.59 18.63
CA ASN A 110 7.36 0.36 19.25
C ASN A 110 8.33 1.01 18.26
N LEU A 111 8.75 0.31 17.22
CA LEU A 111 9.58 0.86 16.15
C LEU A 111 8.83 1.91 15.33
N ILE A 112 7.59 1.60 14.94
CA ILE A 112 6.73 2.50 14.18
C ILE A 112 6.44 3.78 14.96
N ASP A 113 6.24 3.70 16.28
CA ASP A 113 6.03 4.87 17.16
C ASP A 113 7.19 5.88 17.13
N GLN A 114 8.39 5.44 16.75
CA GLN A 114 9.56 6.31 16.62
C GLN A 114 9.66 7.00 15.24
N ILE A 115 8.76 6.66 14.29
CA ILE A 115 8.80 7.16 12.91
C ILE A 115 7.50 7.94 12.62
N PRO A 116 7.43 9.26 12.91
CA PRO A 116 6.18 10.03 12.89
C PRO A 116 5.50 10.14 11.52
N ILE A 117 6.21 9.84 10.45
CA ILE A 117 5.66 9.86 9.08
C ILE A 117 4.83 8.61 8.77
N ILE A 118 4.94 7.52 9.54
CA ILE A 118 4.16 6.30 9.35
C ILE A 118 2.74 6.49 9.90
N HIS A 119 1.74 6.10 9.10
CA HIS A 119 0.35 6.04 9.51
C HIS A 119 0.09 4.70 10.19
N LYS A 120 0.17 4.70 11.51
CA LYS A 120 0.21 3.48 12.34
C LYS A 120 -1.04 2.60 12.19
N GLU A 121 -2.21 3.23 12.05
CA GLU A 121 -3.51 2.54 12.02
C GLU A 121 -3.67 1.63 10.78
N THR A 122 -2.89 1.87 9.73
CA THR A 122 -2.92 1.07 8.49
C THR A 122 -1.78 0.07 8.38
N ALA A 123 -0.86 0.07 9.37
CA ALA A 123 0.29 -0.82 9.36
C ALA A 123 -0.11 -2.29 9.57
N LEU A 124 0.35 -3.17 8.68
CA LEU A 124 -0.01 -4.58 8.71
C LEU A 124 1.03 -5.48 8.04
N PHE A 125 0.99 -6.78 8.37
CA PHE A 125 1.63 -7.83 7.57
C PHE A 125 0.59 -8.45 6.64
N ALA A 126 0.75 -8.26 5.34
CA ALA A 126 -0.06 -8.91 4.31
C ALA A 126 0.54 -10.26 3.93
N VAL A 127 -0.27 -11.30 3.97
CA VAL A 127 0.15 -12.68 3.69
C VAL A 127 -0.64 -13.24 2.52
N VAL A 128 0.07 -13.86 1.59
CA VAL A 128 -0.50 -14.64 0.50
C VAL A 128 0.07 -16.06 0.57
N ASP A 129 -0.80 -17.04 0.81
CA ASP A 129 -0.47 -18.45 0.79
C ASP A 129 -0.82 -19.05 -0.59
N GLY A 130 0.20 -19.55 -1.31
CA GLY A 130 0.02 -20.14 -2.64
C GLY A 130 -0.13 -19.11 -3.76
N PRO A 131 -0.50 -19.54 -4.97
CA PRO A 131 -0.65 -18.68 -6.12
C PRO A 131 -1.90 -17.78 -5.97
N LEU A 132 -1.76 -16.50 -6.31
CA LEU A 132 -2.83 -15.53 -6.25
C LEU A 132 -2.56 -14.36 -7.19
N ILE A 133 -3.61 -13.87 -7.84
CA ILE A 133 -3.62 -12.59 -8.54
C ILE A 133 -4.48 -11.63 -7.72
N ILE A 134 -3.89 -10.53 -7.26
CA ILE A 134 -4.62 -9.38 -6.72
C ILE A 134 -4.82 -8.43 -7.90
N PRO A 135 -6.05 -8.27 -8.41
CA PRO A 135 -6.30 -7.54 -9.65
C PRO A 135 -5.95 -6.05 -9.51
N PRO A 136 -5.85 -5.31 -10.62
CA PRO A 136 -5.53 -3.89 -10.60
C PRO A 136 -6.48 -3.09 -9.71
N HIS A 137 -5.92 -2.41 -8.72
CA HIS A 137 -6.65 -1.60 -7.76
C HIS A 137 -5.84 -0.37 -7.34
N ARG A 138 -6.46 0.54 -6.63
CA ARG A 138 -5.83 1.75 -6.10
C ARG A 138 -6.49 2.24 -4.82
N ALA A 139 -5.75 3.01 -4.01
CA ALA A 139 -6.34 3.80 -2.94
C ALA A 139 -7.12 5.00 -3.49
N GLU A 140 -8.12 5.46 -2.74
CA GLU A 140 -8.93 6.63 -3.10
C GLU A 140 -8.13 7.94 -3.00
N SER A 141 -7.14 8.01 -2.10
CA SER A 141 -6.36 9.21 -1.82
C SER A 141 -4.87 8.99 -2.06
N ASN A 142 -4.20 10.02 -2.57
CA ASN A 142 -2.75 10.09 -2.74
C ASN A 142 -2.04 10.85 -1.59
N SER A 143 -2.71 11.07 -0.48
CA SER A 143 -2.12 11.74 0.70
C SER A 143 -1.03 10.90 1.39
N LEU A 144 -1.05 9.60 1.15
CA LEU A 144 -0.08 8.64 1.68
C LEU A 144 0.61 7.91 0.52
N LEU A 145 1.85 7.54 0.73
CA LEU A 145 2.57 6.56 -0.09
C LEU A 145 2.56 5.23 0.63
N ARG A 146 2.85 4.15 -0.10
CA ARG A 146 2.90 2.80 0.48
C ARG A 146 4.32 2.24 0.44
N TYR A 147 4.82 1.89 1.61
CA TYR A 147 6.08 1.21 1.80
C TYR A 147 5.83 -0.29 1.96
N HIS A 148 6.60 -1.09 1.22
CA HIS A 148 6.66 -2.55 1.36
C HIS A 148 8.05 -2.99 1.81
N LEU A 149 8.11 -3.85 2.83
CA LEU A 149 9.30 -4.64 3.17
C LEU A 149 8.93 -6.11 3.09
N THR A 150 9.62 -6.85 2.23
CA THR A 150 9.37 -8.28 2.05
C THR A 150 9.99 -9.08 3.19
N ILE A 151 9.17 -9.77 3.97
CA ILE A 151 9.58 -10.60 5.11
C ILE A 151 9.85 -12.04 4.68
N GLU A 152 8.98 -12.60 3.85
CA GLU A 152 9.12 -13.92 3.25
C GLU A 152 8.73 -13.86 1.77
N SER A 153 9.48 -14.57 0.93
CA SER A 153 9.24 -14.67 -0.50
C SER A 153 9.15 -16.14 -0.90
N GLY A 154 7.95 -16.71 -0.79
CA GLY A 154 7.69 -18.09 -1.19
C GLY A 154 7.20 -18.19 -2.63
N GLY A 155 8.14 -18.29 -3.59
CA GLY A 155 7.87 -18.32 -5.02
C GLY A 155 7.86 -16.93 -5.66
N ASP A 156 7.70 -16.91 -6.99
CA ASP A 156 7.70 -15.67 -7.75
C ASP A 156 6.49 -14.80 -7.39
N CYS A 157 6.77 -13.61 -6.94
CA CYS A 157 5.75 -12.62 -6.60
C CYS A 157 6.21 -11.23 -7.03
N THR A 158 5.42 -10.61 -7.90
CA THR A 158 5.71 -9.29 -8.46
C THR A 158 4.55 -8.35 -8.23
N LEU A 159 4.85 -7.16 -7.72
CA LEU A 159 3.94 -6.03 -7.72
C LEU A 159 4.20 -5.21 -9.00
N TYR A 160 3.20 -5.02 -9.81
CA TYR A 160 3.24 -4.12 -10.98
C TYR A 160 2.66 -2.78 -10.59
N THR A 161 3.40 -1.72 -10.85
CA THR A 161 3.00 -0.32 -10.63
C THR A 161 3.15 0.46 -11.93
N GLU A 162 2.70 1.71 -11.97
CA GLU A 162 2.96 2.59 -13.12
C GLU A 162 4.45 2.81 -13.42
N LYS A 163 5.33 2.56 -12.44
CA LYS A 163 6.80 2.69 -12.56
C LYS A 163 7.47 1.38 -13.01
N GLY A 164 6.70 0.33 -13.17
CA GLY A 164 7.18 -0.98 -13.57
C GLY A 164 7.05 -2.05 -12.49
N PRO A 165 7.65 -3.23 -12.72
CA PRO A 165 7.57 -4.36 -11.81
C PRO A 165 8.53 -4.19 -10.62
N HIS A 166 8.04 -4.59 -9.45
CA HIS A 166 8.83 -4.72 -8.21
C HIS A 166 8.72 -6.17 -7.73
N GLU A 167 9.81 -6.92 -7.82
CA GLU A 167 9.86 -8.28 -7.30
C GLU A 167 9.94 -8.26 -5.77
N HIS A 168 9.16 -9.13 -5.12
CA HIS A 168 9.22 -9.29 -3.67
C HIS A 168 10.35 -10.27 -3.31
N ARG A 169 11.53 -9.74 -3.00
CA ARG A 169 12.69 -10.49 -2.50
C ARG A 169 12.87 -10.26 -1.01
N GLU A 170 13.19 -11.31 -0.26
CA GLU A 170 13.37 -11.22 1.20
C GLU A 170 14.38 -10.14 1.59
N GLY A 171 13.98 -9.26 2.53
CA GLY A 171 14.78 -8.15 3.02
C GLY A 171 14.83 -6.94 2.08
N GLU A 172 14.23 -7.00 0.90
CA GLU A 172 14.12 -5.83 0.02
C GLU A 172 12.87 -5.02 0.30
N ASP A 173 13.02 -3.72 0.12
CA ASP A 173 11.97 -2.74 0.38
C ASP A 173 11.84 -1.76 -0.78
N PHE A 174 10.64 -1.20 -0.93
CA PHE A 174 10.36 -0.14 -1.89
C PHE A 174 9.19 0.73 -1.44
N LEU A 175 9.13 1.95 -2.00
CA LEU A 175 8.12 2.95 -1.73
C LEU A 175 7.43 3.32 -3.05
N PHE A 176 6.09 3.38 -3.06
CA PHE A 176 5.34 3.72 -4.27
C PHE A 176 4.04 4.46 -3.96
N ASP A 177 3.50 5.12 -4.98
CA ASP A 177 2.21 5.78 -4.91
C ASP A 177 1.08 4.77 -5.16
N HIS A 178 0.47 4.27 -4.07
CA HIS A 178 -0.60 3.30 -4.15
C HIS A 178 -1.97 3.90 -4.54
N SER A 179 -2.05 5.21 -4.72
CA SER A 179 -3.21 5.86 -5.34
C SER A 179 -3.25 5.67 -6.86
N ARG A 180 -2.16 5.15 -7.44
CA ARG A 180 -2.09 4.70 -8.83
C ARG A 180 -2.44 3.22 -8.92
N TYR A 181 -2.92 2.78 -10.10
CA TYR A 181 -3.23 1.37 -10.30
C TYR A 181 -1.99 0.50 -10.12
N HIS A 182 -2.17 -0.53 -9.32
CA HIS A 182 -1.17 -1.55 -9.08
C HIS A 182 -1.84 -2.90 -8.90
N GLU A 183 -1.12 -3.95 -9.26
CA GLU A 183 -1.58 -5.33 -9.16
C GLU A 183 -0.47 -6.24 -8.62
N VAL A 184 -0.84 -7.36 -8.03
CA VAL A 184 0.13 -8.36 -7.56
C VAL A 184 -0.11 -9.68 -8.29
N MET A 185 0.95 -10.24 -8.86
CA MET A 185 0.95 -11.59 -9.43
C MET A 185 1.88 -12.48 -8.63
N LYS A 186 1.33 -13.53 -8.03
CA LYS A 186 2.09 -14.56 -7.33
C LYS A 186 1.80 -15.92 -7.94
N THR A 187 2.83 -16.64 -8.40
CA THR A 187 2.69 -17.92 -9.11
C THR A 187 3.14 -19.13 -8.30
N GLY A 188 4.03 -18.95 -7.33
CA GLY A 188 4.56 -20.06 -6.53
C GLY A 188 3.65 -20.51 -5.38
N ASN A 189 3.81 -21.76 -4.92
CA ASN A 189 3.01 -22.35 -3.84
C ASN A 189 3.45 -21.93 -2.42
N GLY A 190 4.63 -21.33 -2.27
CA GLY A 190 5.13 -20.88 -0.96
C GLY A 190 4.37 -19.65 -0.45
N ARG A 191 4.54 -19.38 0.84
CA ARG A 191 3.96 -18.19 1.49
C ARG A 191 4.78 -16.92 1.17
N ARG A 192 4.10 -15.84 0.79
CA ARG A 192 4.68 -14.50 0.73
C ARG A 192 4.17 -13.66 1.89
N VAL A 193 5.07 -13.00 2.61
CA VAL A 193 4.74 -12.06 3.69
C VAL A 193 5.40 -10.71 3.40
N VAL A 194 4.59 -9.65 3.43
CA VAL A 194 5.07 -8.27 3.26
C VAL A 194 4.57 -7.41 4.39
N LEU A 195 5.48 -6.69 5.06
CA LEU A 195 5.12 -5.58 5.93
C LEU A 195 4.71 -4.40 5.06
N ILE A 196 3.48 -3.93 5.25
CA ILE A 196 2.90 -2.77 4.56
C ILE A 196 2.77 -1.63 5.56
N LEU A 197 3.35 -0.48 5.22
CA LEU A 197 3.23 0.76 5.99
C LEU A 197 2.79 1.88 5.06
N ASP A 198 1.75 2.60 5.46
CA ASP A 198 1.39 3.83 4.76
C ASP A 198 2.16 5.01 5.37
N VAL A 199 2.76 5.84 4.52
CA VAL A 199 3.72 6.88 4.87
C VAL A 199 3.20 8.22 4.38
N LYS A 200 3.22 9.23 5.24
CA LYS A 200 2.82 10.60 4.87
C LYS A 200 3.71 11.11 3.74
N ARG A 201 3.09 11.65 2.71
CA ARG A 201 3.78 12.34 1.61
C ARG A 201 4.40 13.64 2.15
N ILE A 202 5.67 13.88 1.85
CA ILE A 202 6.43 15.07 2.27
C ILE A 202 6.96 15.82 1.05
#